data_92c4021f11b93ff78e7cc07d7df700b2
#
_entry.id   92c4021f11b93ff78e7cc07d7df700b2
#
_cell.length_a   1.000
_cell.length_b   1.000
_cell.length_c   1.000
_cell.angle_alpha   90.00
_cell.angle_beta   90.00
_cell.angle_gamma   90.00
#
_symmetry.space_group_name_H-M   'P 1'
#
loop_
_entity.id
_entity.type
_entity.pdbx_description
1 polymer ?
#
loop_
_entity_poly.entity_id
_entity_poly.type
_entity_poly.pdbx_seq_one_letter_code
_entity_poly.pdbx_strand_id
1 'polypeptide(L)'
;MKTERILKIMKFFSWFAFIGLMIKAGGILVTYLLSIENAEASKNLYEGLNLFEYRNHSFPQYSLIIGYKVILFAVEAYIAYLVLKLLRILDIKQPFNLDVQKLMQQISNCIFYLWILAIVHNAHIQFLAKRYDFQMDLFSSDFVFLSVIIFIFAQIVKRGIEIQSENDLTI
;
A
#
# COMPACT_ATOMS: atom_id res chain seq x y z
N MET A 1 27.16 1.69 15.11
CA MET A 1 26.56 2.97 15.62
C MET A 1 25.78 3.78 14.56
N LYS A 2 26.36 4.21 13.42
CA LYS A 2 25.59 4.99 12.42
C LYS A 2 24.40 4.20 11.84
N THR A 3 24.59 2.95 11.47
CA THR A 3 23.57 2.13 10.81
C THR A 3 22.40 1.75 11.73
N GLU A 4 22.65 1.46 12.99
CA GLU A 4 21.59 1.23 13.99
C GLU A 4 20.70 2.45 14.21
N ARG A 5 21.29 3.64 14.17
CA ARG A 5 20.53 4.90 14.24
C ARG A 5 19.63 5.08 13.03
N ILE A 6 20.12 4.77 11.83
CA ILE A 6 19.34 4.81 10.60
C ILE A 6 18.17 3.82 10.69
N LEU A 7 18.39 2.58 11.10
CA LEU A 7 17.32 1.58 11.25
C LEU A 7 16.25 2.03 12.27
N LYS A 8 16.63 2.67 13.37
CA LYS A 8 15.66 3.23 14.33
C LYS A 8 14.80 4.33 13.72
N ILE A 9 15.42 5.23 12.97
CA ILE A 9 14.72 6.31 12.26
C ILE A 9 13.75 5.72 11.22
N MET A 10 14.19 4.74 10.41
CA MET A 10 13.34 4.08 9.44
C MET A 10 12.14 3.37 10.09
N LYS A 11 12.36 2.69 11.23
CA LYS A 11 11.26 2.07 12.00
C LYS A 11 10.24 3.11 12.48
N PHE A 12 10.71 4.25 12.97
CA PHE A 12 9.83 5.34 13.39
C PHE A 12 8.97 5.86 12.24
N PHE A 13 9.56 6.17 11.08
CA PHE A 13 8.81 6.64 9.92
C PHE A 13 7.84 5.59 9.38
N SER A 14 8.23 4.32 9.33
CA SER A 14 7.34 3.24 8.90
C SER A 14 6.14 3.07 9.85
N TRP A 15 6.35 3.25 11.15
CA TRP A 15 5.28 3.22 12.16
C TRP A 15 4.31 4.39 11.97
N PHE A 16 4.86 5.58 11.76
CA PHE A 16 4.07 6.79 11.50
C PHE A 16 3.25 6.66 10.21
N ALA A 17 3.86 6.15 9.14
CA ALA A 17 3.16 5.87 7.89
C ALA A 17 2.03 4.85 8.07
N PHE A 18 2.29 3.74 8.79
CA PHE A 18 1.27 2.73 9.09
C PHE A 18 0.06 3.33 9.80
N ILE A 19 0.27 4.09 10.88
CA ILE A 19 -0.81 4.71 11.64
C ILE A 19 -1.57 5.72 10.78
N GLY A 20 -0.87 6.59 10.05
CA GLY A 20 -1.50 7.60 9.19
C GLY A 20 -2.40 6.98 8.12
N LEU A 21 -1.93 5.91 7.47
CA LEU A 21 -2.71 5.19 6.47
C LEU A 21 -3.93 4.46 7.08
N MET A 22 -3.78 3.88 8.27
CA MET A 22 -4.91 3.26 8.99
C MET A 22 -5.95 4.30 9.39
N ILE A 23 -5.55 5.48 9.87
CA ILE A 23 -6.45 6.58 10.18
C ILE A 23 -7.18 7.03 8.91
N LYS A 24 -6.49 7.16 7.78
CA LYS A 24 -7.06 7.55 6.50
C LYS A 24 -8.09 6.54 6.01
N ALA A 25 -7.76 5.26 5.99
CA ALA A 25 -8.68 4.20 5.61
C ALA A 25 -9.90 4.14 6.54
N GLY A 26 -9.66 4.21 7.85
CA GLY A 26 -10.72 4.18 8.87
C GLY A 26 -11.63 5.41 8.80
N GLY A 27 -11.06 6.61 8.62
CA GLY A 27 -11.81 7.85 8.49
C GLY A 27 -12.77 7.82 7.30
N ILE A 28 -12.30 7.39 6.13
CA ILE A 28 -13.14 7.22 4.94
C ILE A 28 -14.26 6.20 5.20
N LEU A 29 -13.93 5.06 5.83
CA LEU A 29 -14.91 4.01 6.12
C LEU A 29 -16.00 4.49 7.08
N VAL A 30 -15.61 5.13 8.19
CA VAL A 30 -16.57 5.67 9.18
C VAL A 30 -17.50 6.71 8.55
N THR A 31 -16.94 7.66 7.78
CA THR A 31 -17.75 8.70 7.13
C THR A 31 -18.63 8.11 6.02
N TYR A 32 -18.16 7.06 5.32
CA TYR A 32 -19.00 6.30 4.40
C TYR A 32 -20.22 5.69 5.11
N LEU A 33 -20.03 5.04 6.26
CA LEU A 33 -21.15 4.47 7.02
C LEU A 33 -22.16 5.55 7.43
N LEU A 34 -21.69 6.72 7.87
CA LEU A 34 -22.55 7.88 8.15
C LEU A 34 -23.27 8.37 6.90
N SER A 35 -22.64 8.31 5.74
CA SER A 35 -23.24 8.75 4.47
C SER A 35 -24.36 7.85 3.98
N ILE A 36 -24.51 6.64 4.51
CA ILE A 36 -25.64 5.74 4.17
C ILE A 36 -26.96 6.40 4.56
N GLU A 37 -27.03 6.94 5.77
CA GLU A 37 -28.22 7.61 6.31
C GLU A 37 -28.26 9.11 5.94
N ASN A 38 -27.11 9.79 5.97
CA ASN A 38 -27.00 11.22 5.72
C ASN A 38 -26.13 11.50 4.48
N ALA A 39 -26.77 11.87 3.35
CA ALA A 39 -26.08 12.18 2.10
C ALA A 39 -25.03 13.29 2.24
N GLU A 40 -25.26 14.26 3.12
CA GLU A 40 -24.37 15.40 3.34
C GLU A 40 -22.96 14.96 3.83
N ALA A 41 -22.86 13.83 4.54
CA ALA A 41 -21.60 13.28 4.99
C ALA A 41 -20.66 12.92 3.81
N SER A 42 -21.20 12.64 2.63
CA SER A 42 -20.41 12.36 1.44
C SER A 42 -19.74 13.59 0.80
N LYS A 43 -20.05 14.79 1.27
CA LYS A 43 -19.36 16.03 0.86
C LYS A 43 -17.93 16.14 1.42
N ASN A 44 -17.67 15.46 2.53
CA ASN A 44 -16.34 15.39 3.12
C ASN A 44 -16.13 14.04 3.80
N LEU A 45 -15.74 13.04 3.02
CA LEU A 45 -15.47 11.71 3.54
C LEU A 45 -14.22 11.68 4.42
N TYR A 46 -13.14 12.31 3.96
CA TYR A 46 -11.91 12.52 4.71
C TYR A 46 -10.99 13.48 3.93
N GLU A 47 -10.35 14.43 4.63
CA GLU A 47 -9.40 15.40 4.02
C GLU A 47 -9.93 16.08 2.75
N GLY A 48 -11.20 16.45 2.74
CA GLY A 48 -11.82 17.13 1.60
C GLY A 48 -12.29 16.22 0.46
N LEU A 49 -12.21 14.89 0.60
CA LEU A 49 -12.73 13.97 -0.39
C LEU A 49 -14.26 14.11 -0.52
N ASN A 50 -14.69 14.75 -1.59
CA ASN A 50 -16.10 15.00 -1.89
C ASN A 50 -16.59 14.02 -2.96
N LEU A 51 -17.56 13.16 -2.60
CA LEU A 51 -18.20 12.22 -3.50
C LEU A 51 -19.73 12.38 -3.52
N PHE A 52 -20.24 13.54 -3.14
CA PHE A 52 -21.67 13.80 -3.03
C PHE A 52 -22.42 13.61 -4.35
N GLU A 53 -21.87 14.08 -5.46
CA GLU A 53 -22.48 13.91 -6.78
C GLU A 53 -22.57 12.44 -7.19
N TYR A 54 -21.50 11.68 -6.97
CA TYR A 54 -21.48 10.22 -7.21
C TYR A 54 -22.52 9.50 -6.39
N ARG A 55 -22.66 9.85 -5.10
CA ARG A 55 -23.64 9.26 -4.22
C ARG A 55 -25.07 9.52 -4.68
N ASN A 56 -25.39 10.75 -5.07
CA ASN A 56 -26.73 11.13 -5.52
C ASN A 56 -27.06 10.53 -6.89
N HIS A 57 -26.06 10.34 -7.74
CA HIS A 57 -26.24 9.76 -9.06
C HIS A 57 -26.45 8.24 -8.98
N SER A 58 -25.59 7.53 -8.23
CA SER A 58 -25.64 6.06 -8.11
C SER A 58 -24.94 5.59 -6.85
N PHE A 59 -25.73 5.18 -5.86
CA PHE A 59 -25.18 4.65 -4.62
C PHE A 59 -24.26 3.43 -4.81
N PRO A 60 -24.54 2.45 -5.72
CA PRO A 60 -23.61 1.35 -5.99
C PRO A 60 -22.26 1.82 -6.52
N GLN A 61 -22.22 2.79 -7.46
CA GLN A 61 -20.98 3.33 -8.00
C GLN A 61 -20.18 4.08 -6.93
N TYR A 62 -20.85 4.89 -6.13
CA TYR A 62 -20.28 5.57 -4.97
C TYR A 62 -19.64 4.57 -4.00
N SER A 63 -20.37 3.51 -3.62
CA SER A 63 -19.87 2.48 -2.72
C SER A 63 -18.66 1.74 -3.28
N LEU A 64 -18.65 1.46 -4.58
CA LEU A 64 -17.53 0.81 -5.26
C LEU A 64 -16.28 1.71 -5.25
N ILE A 65 -16.43 3.02 -5.51
CA ILE A 65 -15.32 3.99 -5.46
C ILE A 65 -14.71 4.01 -4.06
N ILE A 66 -15.54 4.09 -3.02
CA ILE A 66 -15.08 4.08 -1.63
C ILE A 66 -14.40 2.76 -1.30
N GLY A 67 -14.97 1.63 -1.72
CA GLY A 67 -14.37 0.31 -1.55
C GLY A 67 -12.95 0.26 -2.10
N TYR A 68 -12.71 0.74 -3.32
CA TYR A 68 -11.36 0.83 -3.89
C TYR A 68 -10.43 1.69 -3.04
N LYS A 69 -10.87 2.89 -2.63
CA LYS A 69 -10.03 3.81 -1.83
C LYS A 69 -9.66 3.22 -0.48
N VAL A 70 -10.62 2.61 0.23
CA VAL A 70 -10.36 1.97 1.53
C VAL A 70 -9.40 0.79 1.37
N ILE A 71 -9.59 -0.06 0.36
CA ILE A 71 -8.70 -1.20 0.10
C ILE A 71 -7.29 -0.72 -0.26
N LEU A 72 -7.16 0.31 -1.11
CA LEU A 72 -5.86 0.87 -1.48
C LEU A 72 -5.09 1.34 -0.23
N PHE A 73 -5.69 2.17 0.62
CA PHE A 73 -5.03 2.63 1.85
C PHE A 73 -4.78 1.52 2.86
N ALA A 74 -5.65 0.52 2.94
CA ALA A 74 -5.44 -0.64 3.80
C ALA A 74 -4.24 -1.50 3.33
N VAL A 75 -4.09 -1.69 2.02
CA VAL A 75 -2.93 -2.41 1.44
C VAL A 75 -1.64 -1.60 1.62
N GLU A 76 -1.67 -0.28 1.43
CA GLU A 76 -0.52 0.60 1.71
C GLU A 76 -0.11 0.51 3.19
N ALA A 77 -1.08 0.53 4.12
CA ALA A 77 -0.81 0.33 5.54
C ALA A 77 -0.19 -1.05 5.81
N TYR A 78 -0.69 -2.10 5.16
CA TYR A 78 -0.12 -3.45 5.29
C TYR A 78 1.32 -3.52 4.75
N ILE A 79 1.64 -2.83 3.66
CA ILE A 79 3.02 -2.71 3.15
C ILE A 79 3.90 -2.00 4.19
N ALA A 80 3.44 -0.90 4.78
CA ALA A 80 4.18 -0.21 5.84
C ALA A 80 4.43 -1.12 7.06
N TYR A 81 3.46 -1.96 7.43
CA TYR A 81 3.63 -2.99 8.47
C TYR A 81 4.66 -4.06 8.08
N LEU A 82 4.66 -4.55 6.84
CA LEU A 82 5.66 -5.51 6.36
C LEU A 82 7.07 -4.90 6.37
N VAL A 83 7.21 -3.62 6.01
CA VAL A 83 8.47 -2.88 6.12
C VAL A 83 8.93 -2.79 7.58
N LEU A 84 8.03 -2.51 8.52
CA LEU A 84 8.34 -2.54 9.95
C LEU A 84 8.85 -3.91 10.39
N LYS A 85 8.18 -4.98 9.95
CA LYS A 85 8.57 -6.35 10.25
C LYS A 85 9.94 -6.67 9.67
N LEU A 86 10.20 -6.29 8.42
CA LEU A 86 11.49 -6.44 7.76
C LEU A 86 12.61 -5.73 8.54
N LEU A 87 12.40 -4.47 8.91
CA LEU A 87 13.38 -3.69 9.67
C LEU A 87 13.65 -4.22 11.07
N ARG A 88 12.72 -5.00 11.65
CA ARG A 88 12.92 -5.64 12.96
C ARG A 88 13.85 -6.83 12.90
N ILE A 89 13.74 -7.64 11.84
CA ILE A 89 14.52 -8.90 11.68
C ILE A 89 15.83 -8.68 10.92
N LEU A 90 16.00 -7.50 10.28
CA LEU A 90 17.21 -7.21 9.51
C LEU A 90 18.42 -7.12 10.45
N ASP A 91 19.31 -8.11 10.36
CA ASP A 91 20.64 -8.07 10.96
C ASP A 91 21.66 -7.69 9.88
N ILE A 92 22.38 -6.58 10.13
CA ILE A 92 23.39 -6.09 9.19
C ILE A 92 24.60 -7.02 9.11
N LYS A 93 24.86 -7.80 10.15
CA LYS A 93 25.95 -8.77 10.18
C LYS A 93 25.64 -10.03 9.39
N GLN A 94 24.35 -10.38 9.29
CA GLN A 94 23.85 -11.54 8.55
C GLN A 94 22.65 -11.14 7.69
N PRO A 95 22.87 -10.36 6.59
CA PRO A 95 21.80 -9.83 5.77
C PRO A 95 21.09 -10.89 4.93
N PHE A 96 21.76 -12.01 4.65
CA PHE A 96 21.25 -13.09 3.86
C PHE A 96 20.48 -14.09 4.74
N ASN A 97 19.17 -13.84 4.90
CA ASN A 97 18.27 -14.62 5.74
C ASN A 97 16.99 -14.91 4.95
N LEU A 98 16.48 -16.15 5.05
CA LEU A 98 15.24 -16.57 4.38
C LEU A 98 14.02 -15.74 4.76
N ASP A 99 13.92 -15.30 6.01
CA ASP A 99 12.79 -14.48 6.46
C ASP A 99 12.86 -13.07 5.87
N VAL A 100 14.06 -12.50 5.74
CA VAL A 100 14.28 -11.23 5.02
C VAL A 100 13.85 -11.37 3.57
N GLN A 101 14.31 -12.42 2.88
CA GLN A 101 13.95 -12.68 1.49
C GLN A 101 12.44 -12.85 1.30
N LYS A 102 11.76 -13.62 2.16
CA LYS A 102 10.31 -13.83 2.11
C LYS A 102 9.53 -12.53 2.32
N LEU A 103 9.94 -11.68 3.29
CA LEU A 103 9.29 -10.41 3.53
C LEU A 103 9.47 -9.44 2.36
N MET A 104 10.66 -9.36 1.78
CA MET A 104 10.87 -8.55 0.57
C MET A 104 10.00 -9.01 -0.59
N GLN A 105 9.87 -10.33 -0.79
CA GLN A 105 8.99 -10.90 -1.81
C GLN A 105 7.52 -10.56 -1.55
N GLN A 106 7.07 -10.63 -0.28
CA GLN A 106 5.70 -10.25 0.09
C GLN A 106 5.44 -8.76 -0.17
N ILE A 107 6.37 -7.88 0.20
CA ILE A 107 6.27 -6.44 -0.06
C ILE A 107 6.15 -6.18 -1.56
N SER A 108 7.03 -6.78 -2.37
CA SER A 108 6.97 -6.65 -3.82
C SER A 108 5.62 -7.10 -4.39
N ASN A 109 5.13 -8.26 -3.99
CA ASN A 109 3.84 -8.78 -4.45
C ASN A 109 2.68 -7.85 -4.04
N CYS A 110 2.68 -7.33 -2.80
CA CYS A 110 1.65 -6.38 -2.34
C CYS A 110 1.64 -5.09 -3.18
N ILE A 111 2.81 -4.52 -3.49
CA ILE A 111 2.93 -3.32 -4.33
C ILE A 111 2.42 -3.62 -5.75
N PHE A 112 2.73 -4.80 -6.30
CA PHE A 112 2.26 -5.20 -7.61
C PHE A 112 0.72 -5.35 -7.65
N TYR A 113 0.11 -5.98 -6.64
CA TYR A 113 -1.34 -6.09 -6.54
C TYR A 113 -2.02 -4.73 -6.32
N LEU A 114 -1.40 -3.85 -5.53
CA LEU A 114 -1.85 -2.49 -5.36
C LEU A 114 -1.88 -1.73 -6.69
N TRP A 115 -0.85 -1.92 -7.53
CA TRP A 115 -0.78 -1.33 -8.87
C TRP A 115 -1.93 -1.82 -9.77
N ILE A 116 -2.20 -3.13 -9.79
CA ILE A 116 -3.34 -3.69 -10.54
C ILE A 116 -4.65 -3.05 -10.07
N LEU A 117 -4.85 -2.97 -8.75
CA LEU A 117 -6.05 -2.37 -8.17
C LEU A 117 -6.20 -0.89 -8.55
N ALA A 118 -5.09 -0.13 -8.57
CA ALA A 118 -5.08 1.27 -9.01
C ALA A 118 -5.47 1.41 -10.50
N ILE A 119 -5.00 0.52 -11.37
CA ILE A 119 -5.41 0.50 -12.79
C ILE A 119 -6.91 0.26 -12.91
N VAL A 120 -7.45 -0.75 -12.21
CA VAL A 120 -8.89 -1.06 -12.24
C VAL A 120 -9.72 0.12 -11.75
N HIS A 121 -9.31 0.74 -10.63
CA HIS A 121 -9.96 1.96 -10.12
C HIS A 121 -9.92 3.08 -11.15
N ASN A 122 -8.75 3.37 -11.72
CA ASN A 122 -8.58 4.46 -12.70
C ASN A 122 -9.42 4.22 -13.97
N ALA A 123 -9.48 2.98 -14.46
CA ALA A 123 -10.32 2.63 -15.60
C ALA A 123 -11.80 2.85 -15.30
N HIS A 124 -12.26 2.50 -14.09
CA HIS A 124 -13.62 2.72 -13.65
C HIS A 124 -13.95 4.22 -13.55
N ILE A 125 -13.08 5.03 -12.94
CA ILE A 125 -13.25 6.48 -12.86
C ILE A 125 -13.28 7.13 -14.24
N GLN A 126 -12.39 6.74 -15.16
CA GLN A 126 -12.39 7.25 -16.53
C GLN A 126 -13.68 6.89 -17.29
N PHE A 127 -14.22 5.69 -17.07
CA PHE A 127 -15.50 5.29 -17.64
C PHE A 127 -16.63 6.19 -17.12
N LEU A 128 -16.68 6.47 -15.82
CA LEU A 128 -17.69 7.37 -15.23
C LEU A 128 -17.53 8.83 -15.71
N ALA A 129 -16.30 9.32 -15.79
CA ALA A 129 -16.00 10.65 -16.29
C ALA A 129 -16.51 10.86 -17.73
N LYS A 130 -16.28 9.90 -18.62
CA LYS A 130 -16.76 9.97 -20.01
C LYS A 130 -18.27 9.91 -20.15
N ARG A 131 -18.94 9.24 -19.22
CA ARG A 131 -20.39 8.98 -19.32
C ARG A 131 -21.23 10.04 -18.60
N TYR A 132 -20.70 10.62 -17.52
CA TYR A 132 -21.47 11.46 -16.58
C TYR A 132 -20.81 12.81 -16.27
N ASP A 133 -19.69 13.13 -16.95
CA ASP A 133 -18.91 14.37 -16.74
C ASP A 133 -18.42 14.55 -15.28
N PHE A 134 -18.23 13.45 -14.55
CA PHE A 134 -17.70 13.49 -13.21
C PHE A 134 -16.16 13.50 -13.23
N GLN A 135 -15.57 14.45 -12.51
CA GLN A 135 -14.12 14.57 -12.38
C GLN A 135 -13.65 14.02 -11.04
N MET A 136 -12.59 13.22 -11.05
CA MET A 136 -11.91 12.72 -9.88
C MET A 136 -10.44 12.50 -10.18
N ASP A 137 -9.58 12.73 -9.17
CA ASP A 137 -8.17 12.46 -9.27
C ASP A 137 -7.90 10.95 -9.43
N LEU A 138 -7.04 10.63 -10.37
CA LEU A 138 -6.57 9.28 -10.62
C LEU A 138 -5.44 8.93 -9.64
N PHE A 139 -5.33 7.68 -9.28
CA PHE A 139 -4.15 7.19 -8.56
C PHE A 139 -2.93 7.15 -9.49
N SER A 140 -1.77 7.58 -8.99
CA SER A 140 -0.52 7.36 -9.70
C SER A 140 -0.26 5.86 -9.86
N SER A 141 0.27 5.47 -11.03
CA SER A 141 0.66 4.09 -11.33
C SER A 141 2.18 3.89 -11.37
N ASP A 142 2.97 4.92 -11.09
CA ASP A 142 4.42 4.91 -11.27
C ASP A 142 5.14 4.01 -10.25
N PHE A 143 4.48 3.70 -9.14
CA PHE A 143 5.07 2.89 -8.08
C PHE A 143 5.27 1.40 -8.45
N VAL A 144 4.82 0.94 -9.62
CA VAL A 144 5.12 -0.42 -10.11
C VAL A 144 6.63 -0.67 -10.21
N PHE A 145 7.42 0.34 -10.57
CA PHE A 145 8.87 0.23 -10.59
C PHE A 145 9.46 -0.15 -9.23
N LEU A 146 8.89 0.36 -8.13
CA LEU A 146 9.30 -0.01 -6.79
C LEU A 146 9.08 -1.50 -6.52
N SER A 147 7.98 -2.08 -7.00
CA SER A 147 7.73 -3.52 -6.92
C SER A 147 8.85 -4.32 -7.59
N VAL A 148 9.20 -3.95 -8.82
CA VAL A 148 10.26 -4.64 -9.59
C VAL A 148 11.61 -4.53 -8.89
N ILE A 149 11.98 -3.36 -8.40
CA ILE A 149 13.24 -3.14 -7.68
C ILE A 149 13.31 -4.00 -6.42
N ILE A 150 12.25 -4.02 -5.59
CA ILE A 150 12.21 -4.84 -4.37
C ILE A 150 12.25 -6.33 -4.72
N PHE A 151 11.58 -6.75 -5.79
CA PHE A 151 11.66 -8.12 -6.28
C PHE A 151 13.09 -8.53 -6.64
N ILE A 152 13.82 -7.68 -7.39
CA ILE A 152 15.21 -7.93 -7.76
C ILE A 152 16.08 -8.07 -6.50
N PHE A 153 15.93 -7.17 -5.52
CA PHE A 153 16.64 -7.29 -4.25
C PHE A 153 16.31 -8.58 -3.51
N ALA A 154 15.05 -9.04 -3.50
CA ALA A 154 14.67 -10.31 -2.92
C ALA A 154 15.38 -11.50 -3.60
N GLN A 155 15.56 -11.46 -4.93
CA GLN A 155 16.31 -12.49 -5.67
C GLN A 155 17.82 -12.43 -5.37
N ILE A 156 18.41 -11.25 -5.22
CA ILE A 156 19.81 -11.08 -4.81
C ILE A 156 20.06 -11.68 -3.42
N VAL A 157 19.17 -11.40 -2.47
CA VAL A 157 19.24 -11.98 -1.11
C VAL A 157 19.12 -13.50 -1.18
N LYS A 158 18.19 -14.03 -1.99
CA LYS A 158 18.04 -15.48 -2.23
C LYS A 158 19.34 -16.10 -2.73
N ARG A 159 19.95 -15.49 -3.75
CA ARG A 159 21.22 -15.98 -4.30
C ARG A 159 22.36 -15.91 -3.28
N GLY A 160 22.40 -14.87 -2.45
CA GLY A 160 23.35 -14.77 -1.33
C GLY A 160 23.23 -15.91 -0.33
N ILE A 161 21.99 -16.33 -0.01
CA ILE A 161 21.72 -17.48 0.88
C ILE A 161 22.25 -18.79 0.25
N GLU A 162 21.99 -19.01 -1.04
CA GLU A 162 22.46 -20.18 -1.77
C GLU A 162 24.00 -20.29 -1.75
N ILE A 163 24.70 -19.20 -2.06
CA ILE A 163 26.17 -19.14 -2.04
C ILE A 163 26.70 -19.41 -0.61
N GLN A 164 26.05 -18.85 0.41
CA GLN A 164 26.47 -19.06 1.79
C GLN A 164 26.33 -20.54 2.17
N SER A 165 25.22 -21.19 1.81
CA SER A 165 25.00 -22.61 2.07
C SER A 165 25.97 -23.53 1.33
N GLU A 166 26.34 -23.18 0.07
CA GLU A 166 27.34 -23.91 -0.70
C GLU A 166 28.73 -23.83 -0.04
N ASN A 167 29.11 -22.65 0.49
CA ASN A 167 30.39 -22.47 1.19
C ASN A 167 30.45 -23.25 2.52
N ASP A 168 29.33 -23.27 3.27
CA ASP A 168 29.27 -23.98 4.56
C ASP A 168 29.38 -25.51 4.38
N LEU A 169 29.08 -26.04 3.17
CA LEU A 169 29.21 -27.46 2.84
C LEU A 169 30.63 -27.84 2.36
N THR A 170 31.50 -26.87 2.08
CA THR A 170 32.84 -27.10 1.52
C THR A 170 33.96 -27.03 2.57
N ILE A 171 33.65 -26.81 3.83
CA ILE A 171 34.56 -26.84 4.99
C ILE A 171 34.35 -28.14 5.77
#